data_c0475f9b96dd59a282b8146c5f222f93
#
_entry.id   c0475f9b96dd59a282b8146c5f222f93
#
_cell.length_a   1.000
_cell.length_b   1.000
_cell.length_c   1.000
_cell.angle_alpha   90.00
_cell.angle_beta   90.00
_cell.angle_gamma   90.00
#
_symmetry.space_group_name_H-M   'P 1'
#
loop_
_entity.id
_entity.type
_entity.pdbx_description
1 polymer ?
#
loop_
_entity_poly.entity_id
_entity_poly.type
_entity_poly.pdbx_seq_one_letter_code
_entity_poly.pdbx_strand_id
1 'polypeptide(L)'
;MSEEVTFEKISRPAMLSPQSSRQLLMRKEGDVDNKFADLEATQTYNEQTRPVESGLKRPSFIQDDGLFYPEGGFAAWLVIFGCFCGFIPVFGMLNTIGVMENFIERNQLSSTSSSTVGWIFSIFSFVNFASCIFSGTYFDRNGAKGPLIVGSVLHVGGLFGMANSTELWQFILSFSIVTGLGNGILMSPLISVPSHYFLVKRGTATAIATTGGSIGGVIFPVILRKFFAMEKESVPFYGFVWGLRTLGFVNLFLLIVALVLAKERLPHKKLNERERAIPTWRRVFNTYILQSFDIFGFKDLKYTFCVMGTVFGEISIISGITYFTSYAMKQGLSQSDSYLLIMVVNLAGIPGRWLPGFFSDIFGRFNVAMITLVFLGIITFVMWLPFATTRAVLFAFSAIYGFSSGSIFSILPVCCGQISKTEEFGRRYSTMYFVVAFGTLVAVPITGAIIGPEKSFKGYDHYVIWCGVTSFVSAICYMISKTLAVGFNMKRF
;
A
#
# COMPACT_ATOMS: atom_id res chain seq x y z
N MET A 1 25.01 34.57 -75.08
CA MET A 1 24.27 34.93 -73.88
C MET A 1 24.92 34.12 -72.77
N SER A 2 25.80 34.78 -72.02
CA SER A 2 26.68 34.23 -71.05
C SER A 2 26.05 34.40 -69.67
N GLU A 3 25.90 33.32 -68.94
CA GLU A 3 25.58 33.36 -67.49
C GLU A 3 26.87 33.36 -66.68
N GLU A 4 27.09 34.47 -65.94
CA GLU A 4 28.15 34.63 -64.98
C GLU A 4 27.84 33.83 -63.71
N VAL A 5 28.74 32.92 -63.35
CA VAL A 5 28.73 32.20 -62.06
C VAL A 5 29.59 33.01 -61.09
N THR A 6 28.94 33.60 -60.07
CA THR A 6 29.57 34.35 -58.98
C THR A 6 30.14 33.37 -57.97
N PHE A 7 31.45 33.38 -57.76
CA PHE A 7 32.16 32.64 -56.71
C PHE A 7 31.97 33.32 -55.35
N GLU A 8 31.27 32.65 -54.46
CA GLU A 8 31.13 33.04 -53.06
C GLU A 8 32.40 32.69 -52.29
N LYS A 9 33.03 33.68 -51.60
CA LYS A 9 34.24 33.55 -50.84
C LYS A 9 34.03 32.63 -49.64
N ILE A 10 34.67 31.46 -49.65
CA ILE A 10 34.80 30.58 -48.47
C ILE A 10 35.73 31.26 -47.47
N SER A 11 35.16 31.75 -46.35
CA SER A 11 35.90 32.28 -45.22
C SER A 11 36.63 31.12 -44.49
N ARG A 12 37.94 31.26 -44.33
CA ARG A 12 38.76 30.33 -43.53
C ARG A 12 38.26 30.30 -42.06
N PRO A 13 38.15 29.10 -41.42
CA PRO A 13 37.81 29.04 -40.00
C PRO A 13 38.95 29.66 -39.16
N ALA A 14 38.57 30.50 -38.19
CA ALA A 14 39.51 31.13 -37.28
C ALA A 14 40.27 30.07 -36.46
N MET A 15 41.61 30.13 -36.44
CA MET A 15 42.42 29.28 -35.57
C MET A 15 42.09 29.59 -34.10
N LEU A 16 41.56 28.59 -33.40
CA LEU A 16 41.35 28.62 -31.95
C LEU A 16 42.71 28.74 -31.24
N SER A 17 42.78 29.57 -30.20
CA SER A 17 43.99 29.73 -29.40
C SER A 17 44.42 28.41 -28.72
N PRO A 18 45.72 28.19 -28.45
CA PRO A 18 46.19 26.95 -27.81
C PRO A 18 45.56 26.64 -26.47
N GLN A 19 44.98 27.64 -25.76
CA GLN A 19 44.25 27.47 -24.51
C GLN A 19 42.84 26.93 -24.71
N SER A 20 42.13 27.36 -25.74
CA SER A 20 40.80 26.87 -26.06
C SER A 20 40.81 25.43 -26.60
N SER A 21 41.88 25.07 -27.33
CA SER A 21 42.06 23.68 -27.78
C SER A 21 42.38 22.71 -26.65
N ARG A 22 43.15 23.15 -25.63
CA ARG A 22 43.39 22.34 -24.42
C ARG A 22 42.10 22.17 -23.58
N GLN A 23 41.28 23.20 -23.43
CA GLN A 23 40.01 23.10 -22.70
C GLN A 23 39.00 22.20 -23.43
N LEU A 24 38.97 22.19 -24.75
CA LEU A 24 38.12 21.29 -25.56
C LEU A 24 38.61 19.83 -25.50
N LEU A 25 39.92 19.60 -25.42
CA LEU A 25 40.51 18.26 -25.26
C LEU A 25 40.21 17.71 -23.86
N MET A 26 40.44 18.49 -22.80
CA MET A 26 40.09 18.08 -21.43
C MET A 26 38.60 17.84 -21.23
N ARG A 27 37.72 18.58 -21.92
CA ARG A 27 36.28 18.37 -21.90
C ARG A 27 35.85 17.06 -22.63
N LYS A 28 36.57 16.72 -23.73
CA LYS A 28 36.35 15.45 -24.43
C LYS A 28 36.89 14.25 -23.66
N GLU A 29 38.03 14.36 -22.99
CA GLU A 29 38.57 13.29 -22.13
C GLU A 29 37.66 13.06 -20.93
N GLY A 30 37.17 14.11 -20.25
CA GLY A 30 36.21 13.96 -19.17
C GLY A 30 34.86 13.35 -19.59
N ASP A 31 34.38 13.61 -20.81
CA ASP A 31 33.15 12.97 -21.37
C ASP A 31 33.40 11.50 -21.76
N VAL A 32 34.64 11.15 -22.16
CA VAL A 32 35.01 9.76 -22.47
C VAL A 32 35.18 8.96 -21.18
N ASP A 33 35.86 9.50 -20.16
CA ASP A 33 36.01 8.83 -18.87
C ASP A 33 34.67 8.64 -18.15
N ASN A 34 33.73 9.60 -18.23
CA ASN A 34 32.38 9.41 -17.72
C ASN A 34 31.59 8.35 -18.50
N LYS A 35 31.75 8.27 -19.83
CA LYS A 35 31.13 7.18 -20.60
C LYS A 35 31.73 5.81 -20.27
N PHE A 36 33.03 5.70 -20.04
CA PHE A 36 33.66 4.47 -19.60
C PHE A 36 33.25 4.08 -18.18
N ALA A 37 33.17 5.04 -17.25
CA ALA A 37 32.69 4.81 -15.89
C ALA A 37 31.23 4.39 -15.87
N ASP A 38 30.38 4.96 -16.75
CA ASP A 38 28.99 4.54 -16.91
C ASP A 38 28.86 3.17 -17.58
N LEU A 39 29.76 2.85 -18.53
CA LEU A 39 29.83 1.53 -19.15
C LEU A 39 30.35 0.46 -18.18
N GLU A 40 31.38 0.75 -17.38
CA GLU A 40 31.87 -0.13 -16.31
C GLU A 40 30.80 -0.31 -15.20
N ALA A 41 30.13 0.76 -14.79
CA ALA A 41 29.02 0.67 -13.84
C ALA A 41 27.87 -0.17 -14.42
N THR A 42 27.55 -0.01 -15.71
CA THR A 42 26.53 -0.82 -16.42
C THR A 42 26.99 -2.27 -16.62
N GLN A 43 28.28 -2.50 -16.89
CA GLN A 43 28.83 -3.87 -16.98
C GLN A 43 28.88 -4.55 -15.62
N THR A 44 29.30 -3.85 -14.55
CA THR A 44 29.28 -4.40 -13.18
C THR A 44 27.85 -4.66 -12.70
N TYR A 45 26.90 -3.79 -13.09
CA TYR A 45 25.48 -3.99 -12.87
C TYR A 45 24.98 -5.24 -13.61
N ASN A 46 25.36 -5.40 -14.88
CA ASN A 46 24.99 -6.58 -15.70
C ASN A 46 25.70 -7.86 -15.23
N GLU A 47 26.93 -7.81 -14.72
CA GLU A 47 27.62 -9.00 -14.19
C GLU A 47 27.07 -9.46 -12.84
N GLN A 48 26.67 -8.56 -11.96
CA GLN A 48 25.94 -8.89 -10.72
C GLN A 48 24.51 -9.35 -10.98
N THR A 49 23.96 -9.05 -12.16
CA THR A 49 22.59 -9.41 -12.58
C THR A 49 22.55 -10.53 -13.62
N ARG A 50 23.70 -11.14 -14.01
CA ARG A 50 23.68 -12.28 -14.95
C ARG A 50 22.76 -13.37 -14.47
N PRO A 51 21.88 -13.90 -15.34
CA PRO A 51 20.93 -14.91 -14.99
C PRO A 51 21.64 -16.21 -14.61
N VAL A 52 21.47 -16.68 -13.39
CA VAL A 52 21.30 -18.12 -13.22
C VAL A 52 19.98 -18.40 -13.94
N GLU A 53 20.02 -19.18 -15.03
CA GLU A 53 18.83 -19.54 -15.81
C GLU A 53 17.78 -20.14 -14.87
N SER A 54 16.88 -19.27 -14.34
CA SER A 54 15.62 -19.76 -13.84
C SER A 54 14.86 -20.20 -15.10
N GLY A 55 14.67 -21.49 -15.32
CA GLY A 55 14.02 -22.04 -16.50
C GLY A 55 12.55 -21.65 -16.66
N LEU A 56 12.11 -20.61 -15.96
CA LEU A 56 10.78 -20.02 -16.03
C LEU A 56 10.73 -19.03 -17.19
N LYS A 57 10.11 -19.45 -18.31
CA LYS A 57 9.77 -18.56 -19.42
C LYS A 57 8.84 -17.44 -18.89
N ARG A 58 9.23 -16.18 -19.12
CA ARG A 58 8.36 -15.04 -18.82
C ARG A 58 7.09 -15.10 -19.66
N PRO A 59 5.89 -14.98 -19.06
CA PRO A 59 4.66 -14.86 -19.81
C PRO A 59 4.69 -13.61 -20.70
N SER A 60 4.12 -13.69 -21.90
CA SER A 60 4.12 -12.59 -22.90
C SER A 60 3.42 -11.29 -22.44
N PHE A 61 2.65 -11.36 -21.36
CA PHE A 61 1.95 -10.18 -20.78
C PHE A 61 2.81 -9.39 -19.78
N ILE A 62 3.99 -9.90 -19.42
CA ILE A 62 4.93 -9.20 -18.53
C ILE A 62 5.96 -8.49 -19.39
N GLN A 63 6.02 -7.15 -19.22
CA GLN A 63 7.00 -6.31 -19.93
C GLN A 63 8.41 -6.64 -19.42
N ASP A 64 9.34 -6.85 -20.34
CA ASP A 64 10.75 -7.02 -19.99
C ASP A 64 11.37 -5.65 -19.68
N ASP A 65 11.86 -5.49 -18.46
CA ASP A 65 12.54 -4.29 -17.99
C ASP A 65 14.07 -4.45 -17.99
N GLY A 66 14.56 -5.58 -18.52
CA GLY A 66 15.99 -5.90 -18.58
C GLY A 66 16.60 -6.31 -17.23
N LEU A 67 15.82 -6.35 -16.15
CA LEU A 67 16.27 -6.74 -14.83
C LEU A 67 16.18 -8.26 -14.64
N PHE A 68 17.11 -8.80 -13.88
CA PHE A 68 17.06 -10.19 -13.45
C PHE A 68 16.17 -10.33 -12.21
N TYR A 69 15.35 -11.38 -12.13
CA TYR A 69 14.52 -11.71 -10.98
C TYR A 69 14.78 -13.16 -10.56
N PRO A 70 15.08 -13.42 -9.26
CA PRO A 70 15.33 -14.78 -8.77
C PRO A 70 14.14 -15.74 -8.95
N GLU A 71 12.88 -15.22 -8.90
CA GLU A 71 11.61 -15.96 -9.04
C GLU A 71 11.45 -17.15 -8.07
N GLY A 72 12.26 -17.19 -7.01
CA GLY A 72 12.23 -18.24 -6.00
C GLY A 72 13.56 -18.41 -5.27
N GLY A 73 13.74 -19.59 -4.68
CA GLY A 73 14.87 -19.89 -3.82
C GLY A 73 14.63 -19.47 -2.36
N PHE A 74 15.37 -20.10 -1.44
CA PHE A 74 15.19 -19.89 0.01
C PHE A 74 15.36 -18.41 0.42
N ALA A 75 16.37 -17.75 -0.13
CA ALA A 75 16.65 -16.35 0.19
C ALA A 75 15.51 -15.40 -0.21
N ALA A 76 14.94 -15.58 -1.43
CA ALA A 76 13.82 -14.75 -1.89
C ALA A 76 12.56 -14.97 -1.05
N TRP A 77 12.22 -16.21 -0.71
CA TRP A 77 11.07 -16.50 0.16
C TRP A 77 11.28 -16.05 1.60
N LEU A 78 12.52 -16.04 2.10
CA LEU A 78 12.84 -15.50 3.41
C LEU A 78 12.61 -13.97 3.47
N VAL A 79 12.89 -13.26 2.38
CA VAL A 79 12.56 -11.83 2.26
C VAL A 79 11.04 -11.61 2.28
N ILE A 80 10.26 -12.47 1.58
CA ILE A 80 8.79 -12.41 1.63
C ILE A 80 8.27 -12.67 3.05
N PHE A 81 8.87 -13.61 3.78
CA PHE A 81 8.55 -13.85 5.18
C PHE A 81 8.86 -12.62 6.05
N GLY A 82 9.95 -11.90 5.79
CA GLY A 82 10.23 -10.62 6.44
C GLY A 82 9.13 -9.58 6.18
N CYS A 83 8.69 -9.43 4.92
CA CYS A 83 7.58 -8.54 4.58
C CYS A 83 6.26 -8.99 5.24
N PHE A 84 5.98 -10.29 5.28
CA PHE A 84 4.84 -10.87 5.99
C PHE A 84 4.84 -10.50 7.47
N CYS A 85 5.96 -10.66 8.17
CA CYS A 85 6.11 -10.24 9.56
C CYS A 85 5.88 -8.73 9.74
N GLY A 86 6.35 -7.89 8.80
CA GLY A 86 6.12 -6.45 8.81
C GLY A 86 4.66 -6.06 8.58
N PHE A 87 3.91 -6.81 7.77
CA PHE A 87 2.50 -6.54 7.53
C PHE A 87 1.57 -6.95 8.68
N ILE A 88 1.99 -7.84 9.59
CA ILE A 88 1.19 -8.18 10.77
C ILE A 88 0.89 -6.93 11.60
N PRO A 89 1.87 -6.11 12.04
CA PRO A 89 1.57 -4.86 12.74
C PRO A 89 0.83 -3.83 11.88
N VAL A 90 1.24 -3.64 10.60
CA VAL A 90 0.71 -2.57 9.74
C VAL A 90 -0.79 -2.72 9.51
N PHE A 91 -1.24 -3.81 8.92
CA PHE A 91 -2.66 -4.05 8.66
C PHE A 91 -3.40 -4.63 9.87
N GLY A 92 -2.71 -5.33 10.78
CA GLY A 92 -3.30 -5.83 12.00
C GLY A 92 -3.87 -4.71 12.87
N MET A 93 -3.16 -3.58 12.99
CA MET A 93 -3.66 -2.41 13.72
C MET A 93 -4.89 -1.79 13.07
N LEU A 94 -4.94 -1.67 11.74
CA LEU A 94 -6.11 -1.21 11.00
C LEU A 94 -7.34 -2.08 11.28
N ASN A 95 -7.17 -3.40 11.32
CA ASN A 95 -8.25 -4.35 11.59
C ASN A 95 -8.66 -4.40 13.08
N THR A 96 -7.90 -3.78 13.96
CA THR A 96 -8.13 -3.78 15.42
C THR A 96 -8.85 -2.51 15.91
N ILE A 97 -9.00 -1.52 15.03
CA ILE A 97 -9.60 -0.21 15.33
C ILE A 97 -10.91 -0.36 16.12
N GLY A 98 -11.86 -1.14 15.65
CA GLY A 98 -13.18 -1.25 16.28
C GLY A 98 -13.16 -1.78 17.72
N VAL A 99 -12.17 -2.61 18.07
CA VAL A 99 -12.02 -3.11 19.46
C VAL A 99 -11.47 -2.00 20.37
N MET A 100 -10.50 -1.23 19.88
CA MET A 100 -9.92 -0.11 20.62
C MET A 100 -10.92 1.03 20.77
N GLU A 101 -11.61 1.40 19.70
CA GLU A 101 -12.64 2.44 19.69
C GLU A 101 -13.72 2.16 20.73
N ASN A 102 -14.29 0.96 20.72
CA ASN A 102 -15.33 0.56 21.65
C ASN A 102 -14.88 0.62 23.12
N PHE A 103 -13.61 0.25 23.40
CA PHE A 103 -13.08 0.32 24.76
C PHE A 103 -12.86 1.77 25.21
N ILE A 104 -12.25 2.62 24.38
CA ILE A 104 -11.94 4.01 24.69
C ILE A 104 -13.22 4.81 24.89
N GLU A 105 -14.23 4.61 24.02
CA GLU A 105 -15.53 5.26 24.11
C GLU A 105 -16.27 4.96 25.43
N ARG A 106 -16.16 3.72 25.91
CA ARG A 106 -16.85 3.29 27.15
C ARG A 106 -16.11 3.63 28.44
N ASN A 107 -14.80 3.86 28.35
CA ASN A 107 -13.93 4.03 29.52
C ASN A 107 -13.30 5.42 29.56
N GLN A 108 -12.15 5.62 28.88
CA GLN A 108 -11.37 6.85 29.01
C GLN A 108 -12.11 8.10 28.51
N LEU A 109 -12.88 7.98 27.42
CA LEU A 109 -13.60 9.09 26.79
C LEU A 109 -15.12 8.92 26.89
N SER A 110 -15.61 8.32 27.99
CA SER A 110 -17.05 8.03 28.20
C SER A 110 -17.93 9.30 28.26
N SER A 111 -17.36 10.46 28.54
CA SER A 111 -18.05 11.76 28.49
C SER A 111 -18.03 12.43 27.11
N THR A 112 -17.32 11.85 26.15
CA THR A 112 -17.13 12.40 24.79
C THR A 112 -18.09 11.75 23.81
N SER A 113 -18.59 12.49 22.80
CA SER A 113 -19.48 11.91 21.81
C SER A 113 -18.77 10.84 20.96
N SER A 114 -19.47 9.76 20.60
CA SER A 114 -18.96 8.68 19.72
C SER A 114 -18.38 9.22 18.42
N SER A 115 -18.99 10.26 17.85
CA SER A 115 -18.48 10.93 16.64
C SER A 115 -17.08 11.54 16.85
N THR A 116 -16.86 12.16 18.03
CA THR A 116 -15.56 12.75 18.38
C THR A 116 -14.51 11.69 18.62
N VAL A 117 -14.85 10.58 19.26
CA VAL A 117 -13.94 9.43 19.45
C VAL A 117 -13.59 8.81 18.09
N GLY A 118 -14.56 8.69 17.18
CA GLY A 118 -14.35 8.17 15.83
C GLY A 118 -13.29 8.96 15.01
N TRP A 119 -13.10 10.26 15.29
CA TRP A 119 -12.04 11.04 14.64
C TRP A 119 -10.64 10.51 14.92
N ILE A 120 -10.36 9.92 16.09
CA ILE A 120 -9.06 9.33 16.41
C ILE A 120 -8.70 8.30 15.32
N PHE A 121 -9.63 7.44 14.97
CA PHE A 121 -9.42 6.32 14.04
C PHE A 121 -9.49 6.73 12.57
N SER A 122 -10.33 7.72 12.26
CA SER A 122 -10.41 8.30 10.91
C SER A 122 -9.12 9.05 10.55
N ILE A 123 -8.59 9.86 11.46
CA ILE A 123 -7.30 10.54 11.28
C ILE A 123 -6.16 9.53 11.19
N PHE A 124 -6.16 8.47 12.03
CA PHE A 124 -5.19 7.39 11.91
C PHE A 124 -5.18 6.77 10.53
N SER A 125 -6.34 6.40 9.99
CA SER A 125 -6.46 5.78 8.68
C SER A 125 -5.99 6.71 7.56
N PHE A 126 -6.35 8.00 7.64
CA PHE A 126 -5.87 9.01 6.72
C PHE A 126 -4.35 9.18 6.76
N VAL A 127 -3.79 9.38 7.95
CA VAL A 127 -2.34 9.58 8.15
C VAL A 127 -1.57 8.34 7.71
N ASN A 128 -2.08 7.14 8.01
CA ASN A 128 -1.49 5.88 7.58
C ASN A 128 -1.32 5.81 6.06
N PHE A 129 -2.36 6.08 5.28
CA PHE A 129 -2.25 6.01 3.83
C PHE A 129 -1.52 7.22 3.24
N ALA A 130 -1.72 8.43 3.78
CA ALA A 130 -1.09 9.65 3.28
C ALA A 130 0.43 9.65 3.50
N SER A 131 0.91 9.16 4.64
CA SER A 131 2.35 9.16 4.96
C SER A 131 3.16 8.15 4.15
N CYS A 132 2.51 7.21 3.45
CA CYS A 132 3.15 6.32 2.50
C CYS A 132 3.97 7.09 1.44
N ILE A 133 3.55 8.32 1.09
CA ILE A 133 4.20 9.19 0.11
C ILE A 133 5.67 9.49 0.45
N PHE A 134 6.01 9.62 1.73
CA PHE A 134 7.38 9.93 2.16
C PHE A 134 8.34 8.76 2.00
N SER A 135 7.85 7.52 2.12
CA SER A 135 8.69 6.33 2.09
C SER A 135 8.90 5.74 0.69
N GLY A 136 7.97 5.97 -0.27
CA GLY A 136 8.05 5.38 -1.60
C GLY A 136 9.26 5.86 -2.40
N THR A 137 9.41 7.17 -2.56
CA THR A 137 10.55 7.75 -3.26
C THR A 137 11.88 7.50 -2.54
N TYR A 138 11.84 7.48 -1.19
CA TYR A 138 13.03 7.14 -0.42
C TYR A 138 13.44 5.69 -0.68
N PHE A 139 12.49 4.75 -0.67
CA PHE A 139 12.72 3.35 -0.96
C PHE A 139 13.35 3.16 -2.36
N ASP A 140 12.77 3.76 -3.40
CA ASP A 140 13.25 3.63 -4.78
C ASP A 140 14.68 4.15 -4.98
N ARG A 141 15.18 5.03 -4.10
CA ARG A 141 16.52 5.62 -4.18
C ARG A 141 17.54 5.03 -3.20
N ASN A 142 17.10 4.75 -1.97
CA ASN A 142 17.99 4.44 -0.84
C ASN A 142 17.66 3.09 -0.17
N GLY A 143 16.66 2.35 -0.68
CA GLY A 143 16.27 1.04 -0.17
C GLY A 143 15.35 1.07 1.05
N ALA A 144 15.07 -0.13 1.59
CA ALA A 144 14.05 -0.36 2.61
C ALA A 144 14.49 0.02 4.04
N LYS A 145 15.78 -0.08 4.34
CA LYS A 145 16.30 -0.05 5.72
C LYS A 145 15.92 1.23 6.48
N GLY A 146 16.06 2.40 5.86
CA GLY A 146 15.72 3.69 6.49
C GLY A 146 14.26 3.79 6.89
N PRO A 147 13.32 3.64 5.95
CA PRO A 147 11.89 3.67 6.25
C PRO A 147 11.45 2.59 7.24
N LEU A 148 12.03 1.37 7.18
CA LEU A 148 11.71 0.32 8.15
C LEU A 148 12.13 0.69 9.57
N ILE A 149 13.31 1.31 9.78
CA ILE A 149 13.75 1.76 11.10
C ILE A 149 12.84 2.89 11.61
N VAL A 150 12.69 3.96 10.83
CA VAL A 150 11.91 5.14 11.24
C VAL A 150 10.46 4.78 11.49
N GLY A 151 9.85 4.03 10.56
CA GLY A 151 8.47 3.57 10.68
C GLY A 151 8.26 2.68 11.91
N SER A 152 9.21 1.77 12.22
CA SER A 152 9.14 0.90 13.41
C SER A 152 9.19 1.69 14.71
N VAL A 153 10.10 2.66 14.82
CA VAL A 153 10.25 3.51 16.01
C VAL A 153 8.98 4.33 16.25
N LEU A 154 8.44 4.95 15.19
CA LEU A 154 7.20 5.72 15.29
C LEU A 154 6.00 4.83 15.64
N HIS A 155 5.86 3.68 14.96
CA HIS A 155 4.76 2.75 15.19
C HIS A 155 4.72 2.25 16.65
N VAL A 156 5.85 1.75 17.14
CA VAL A 156 5.95 1.20 18.50
C VAL A 156 5.87 2.32 19.54
N GLY A 157 6.58 3.44 19.32
CA GLY A 157 6.55 4.61 20.20
C GLY A 157 5.15 5.19 20.36
N GLY A 158 4.40 5.28 19.25
CA GLY A 158 3.02 5.74 19.25
C GLY A 158 2.09 4.80 20.04
N LEU A 159 2.26 3.47 19.92
CA LEU A 159 1.49 2.50 20.72
C LEU A 159 1.77 2.61 22.22
N PHE A 160 3.03 2.79 22.61
CA PHE A 160 3.38 3.03 24.01
C PHE A 160 2.84 4.39 24.51
N GLY A 161 2.81 5.40 23.64
CA GLY A 161 2.14 6.68 23.93
C GLY A 161 0.65 6.50 24.15
N MET A 162 -0.04 5.79 23.23
CA MET A 162 -1.46 5.49 23.31
C MET A 162 -1.82 4.73 24.61
N ALA A 163 -0.96 3.79 25.03
CA ALA A 163 -1.18 3.02 26.25
C ALA A 163 -1.30 3.88 27.51
N ASN A 164 -0.69 5.08 27.51
CA ASN A 164 -0.72 6.01 28.64
C ASN A 164 -1.67 7.22 28.39
N SER A 165 -2.41 7.23 27.30
CA SER A 165 -3.33 8.31 26.93
C SER A 165 -4.64 8.22 27.72
N THR A 166 -5.11 9.35 28.22
CA THR A 166 -6.38 9.48 28.94
C THR A 166 -7.30 10.55 28.33
N GLU A 167 -6.75 11.48 27.55
CA GLU A 167 -7.49 12.56 26.93
C GLU A 167 -7.47 12.45 25.40
N LEU A 168 -8.48 13.05 24.76
CA LEU A 168 -8.68 12.99 23.31
C LEU A 168 -7.45 13.40 22.49
N TRP A 169 -6.83 14.54 22.85
CA TRP A 169 -5.66 15.04 22.11
C TRP A 169 -4.44 14.12 22.23
N GLN A 170 -4.30 13.42 23.36
CA GLN A 170 -3.22 12.43 23.56
C GLN A 170 -3.41 11.21 22.63
N PHE A 171 -4.64 10.72 22.49
CA PHE A 171 -4.97 9.66 21.54
C PHE A 171 -4.71 10.09 20.09
N ILE A 172 -5.12 11.30 19.72
CA ILE A 172 -4.87 11.83 18.39
C ILE A 172 -3.36 11.94 18.14
N LEU A 173 -2.59 12.48 19.07
CA LEU A 173 -1.15 12.64 18.88
C LEU A 173 -0.43 11.28 18.82
N SER A 174 -0.66 10.42 19.80
CA SER A 174 0.08 9.14 19.92
C SER A 174 -0.35 8.10 18.88
N PHE A 175 -1.65 7.89 18.73
CA PHE A 175 -2.15 6.86 17.81
C PHE A 175 -2.37 7.40 16.39
N SER A 176 -3.17 8.46 16.26
CA SER A 176 -3.54 8.91 14.92
C SER A 176 -2.36 9.47 14.15
N ILE A 177 -1.52 10.29 14.80
CA ILE A 177 -0.38 10.94 14.11
C ILE A 177 0.85 10.03 14.19
N VAL A 178 1.37 9.72 15.38
CA VAL A 178 2.68 9.06 15.50
C VAL A 178 2.60 7.60 15.02
N THR A 179 1.63 6.81 15.49
CA THR A 179 1.47 5.42 15.02
C THR A 179 1.04 5.40 13.53
N GLY A 180 0.16 6.31 13.11
CA GLY A 180 -0.27 6.43 11.72
C GLY A 180 0.88 6.75 10.75
N LEU A 181 1.74 7.72 11.09
CA LEU A 181 2.97 8.02 10.32
C LEU A 181 3.88 6.79 10.24
N GLY A 182 4.12 6.14 11.38
CA GLY A 182 4.93 4.93 11.43
C GLY A 182 4.40 3.84 10.50
N ASN A 183 3.12 3.59 10.56
CA ASN A 183 2.43 2.58 9.74
C ASN A 183 2.56 2.86 8.24
N GLY A 184 2.27 4.08 7.80
CA GLY A 184 2.34 4.44 6.39
C GLY A 184 3.77 4.44 5.85
N ILE A 185 4.76 4.86 6.66
CA ILE A 185 6.18 4.79 6.29
C ILE A 185 6.62 3.33 6.09
N LEU A 186 6.11 2.39 6.89
CA LEU A 186 6.39 0.94 6.74
C LEU A 186 5.75 0.34 5.49
N MET A 187 4.59 0.83 5.08
CA MET A 187 3.74 0.20 4.06
C MET A 187 4.43 0.13 2.69
N SER A 188 5.02 1.23 2.21
CA SER A 188 5.63 1.28 0.87
C SER A 188 6.82 0.33 0.71
N PRO A 189 7.84 0.29 1.58
CA PRO A 189 8.94 -0.66 1.43
C PRO A 189 8.48 -2.11 1.54
N LEU A 190 7.56 -2.44 2.45
CA LEU A 190 7.07 -3.81 2.62
C LEU A 190 6.33 -4.34 1.39
N ILE A 191 5.62 -3.47 0.65
CA ILE A 191 4.93 -3.86 -0.59
C ILE A 191 5.86 -3.85 -1.80
N SER A 192 6.91 -3.02 -1.78
CA SER A 192 7.81 -2.84 -2.92
C SER A 192 8.94 -3.86 -2.96
N VAL A 193 9.46 -4.29 -1.81
CA VAL A 193 10.55 -5.29 -1.72
C VAL A 193 10.24 -6.60 -2.47
N PRO A 194 9.03 -7.20 -2.37
CA PRO A 194 8.69 -8.39 -3.17
C PRO A 194 8.91 -8.22 -4.67
N SER A 195 8.69 -7.02 -5.20
CA SER A 195 8.84 -6.74 -6.63
C SER A 195 10.30 -6.75 -7.12
N HIS A 196 11.29 -6.67 -6.22
CA HIS A 196 12.71 -6.81 -6.56
C HIS A 196 13.15 -8.26 -6.75
N TYR A 197 12.38 -9.24 -6.27
CA TYR A 197 12.69 -10.67 -6.33
C TYR A 197 11.79 -11.44 -7.28
N PHE A 198 10.55 -10.97 -7.48
CA PHE A 198 9.53 -11.66 -8.24
C PHE A 198 8.89 -10.76 -9.28
N LEU A 199 8.97 -11.15 -10.55
CA LEU A 199 8.28 -10.51 -11.66
C LEU A 199 7.12 -11.40 -12.16
N VAL A 200 7.39 -12.68 -12.44
CA VAL A 200 6.38 -13.65 -12.86
C VAL A 200 5.46 -14.01 -11.71
N LYS A 201 6.03 -14.33 -10.53
CA LYS A 201 5.30 -14.71 -9.31
C LYS A 201 5.02 -13.51 -8.38
N ARG A 202 5.00 -12.28 -8.89
CA ARG A 202 4.80 -11.07 -8.07
C ARG A 202 3.47 -11.08 -7.33
N GLY A 203 2.39 -11.55 -7.98
CA GLY A 203 1.07 -11.67 -7.37
C GLY A 203 1.08 -12.60 -6.16
N THR A 204 1.62 -13.81 -6.31
CA THR A 204 1.78 -14.78 -5.23
C THR A 204 2.65 -14.24 -4.08
N ALA A 205 3.80 -13.65 -4.41
CA ALA A 205 4.73 -13.13 -3.41
C ALA A 205 4.12 -11.99 -2.58
N THR A 206 3.48 -11.02 -3.24
CA THR A 206 2.80 -9.91 -2.57
C THR A 206 1.61 -10.40 -1.75
N ALA A 207 0.86 -11.37 -2.26
CA ALA A 207 -0.28 -11.96 -1.54
C ALA A 207 0.15 -12.65 -0.23
N ILE A 208 1.23 -13.44 -0.27
CA ILE A 208 1.79 -14.08 0.93
C ILE A 208 2.26 -13.01 1.92
N ALA A 209 3.00 -11.99 1.46
CA ALA A 209 3.45 -10.91 2.32
C ALA A 209 2.27 -10.20 3.02
N THR A 210 1.24 -9.79 2.26
CA THR A 210 0.08 -9.06 2.79
C THR A 210 -0.85 -9.92 3.66
N THR A 211 -0.80 -11.26 3.55
CA THR A 211 -1.57 -12.18 4.41
C THR A 211 -1.23 -11.99 5.90
N GLY A 212 -0.03 -11.52 6.21
CA GLY A 212 0.33 -11.11 7.58
C GLY A 212 -0.69 -10.16 8.22
N GLY A 213 -1.23 -9.22 7.43
CA GLY A 213 -2.25 -8.29 7.91
C GLY A 213 -3.56 -8.95 8.34
N SER A 214 -4.03 -9.98 7.65
CA SER A 214 -5.20 -10.75 8.06
C SER A 214 -4.94 -11.54 9.35
N ILE A 215 -3.74 -12.08 9.51
CA ILE A 215 -3.33 -12.78 10.75
C ILE A 215 -3.30 -11.80 11.93
N GLY A 216 -2.74 -10.59 11.74
CA GLY A 216 -2.79 -9.52 12.74
C GLY A 216 -4.22 -9.16 13.11
N GLY A 217 -5.10 -9.02 12.10
CA GLY A 217 -6.53 -8.73 12.28
C GLY A 217 -7.33 -9.80 13.03
N VAL A 218 -6.84 -11.04 13.08
CA VAL A 218 -7.41 -12.11 13.92
C VAL A 218 -6.80 -12.08 15.33
N ILE A 219 -5.48 -12.02 15.43
CA ILE A 219 -4.74 -12.23 16.70
C ILE A 219 -4.86 -11.00 17.61
N PHE A 220 -4.71 -9.78 17.10
CA PHE A 220 -4.66 -8.57 17.93
C PHE A 220 -5.97 -8.29 18.67
N PRO A 221 -7.15 -8.38 18.02
CA PRO A 221 -8.42 -8.24 18.75
C PRO A 221 -8.60 -9.29 19.86
N VAL A 222 -8.13 -10.53 19.65
CA VAL A 222 -8.21 -11.59 20.66
C VAL A 222 -7.31 -11.27 21.86
N ILE A 223 -6.08 -10.83 21.61
CA ILE A 223 -5.16 -10.39 22.67
C ILE A 223 -5.78 -9.24 23.45
N LEU A 224 -6.21 -8.16 22.76
CA LEU A 224 -6.76 -6.99 23.42
C LEU A 224 -7.99 -7.30 24.27
N ARG A 225 -8.94 -8.09 23.74
CA ARG A 225 -10.14 -8.48 24.51
C ARG A 225 -9.79 -9.19 25.79
N LYS A 226 -8.79 -10.10 25.77
CA LYS A 226 -8.35 -10.81 26.97
C LYS A 226 -7.74 -9.84 27.99
N PHE A 227 -6.92 -8.91 27.54
CA PHE A 227 -6.35 -7.90 28.43
C PHE A 227 -7.39 -6.90 28.93
N PHE A 228 -8.30 -6.41 28.09
CA PHE A 228 -9.35 -5.45 28.46
C PHE A 228 -10.32 -5.98 29.53
N ALA A 229 -10.43 -7.30 29.67
CA ALA A 229 -11.18 -7.94 30.73
C ALA A 229 -10.40 -7.99 32.08
N MET A 230 -9.12 -7.61 32.11
CA MET A 230 -8.30 -7.61 33.32
C MET A 230 -8.43 -6.27 34.03
N GLU A 231 -9.04 -6.28 35.21
CA GLU A 231 -9.10 -5.13 36.09
C GLU A 231 -8.14 -5.29 37.26
N LYS A 232 -7.58 -4.18 37.73
CA LYS A 232 -6.75 -4.12 38.92
C LYS A 232 -7.09 -2.85 39.67
N GLU A 233 -7.59 -2.98 40.91
CA GLU A 233 -8.08 -1.86 41.72
C GLU A 233 -7.06 -0.71 41.89
N SER A 234 -5.77 -1.02 41.88
CA SER A 234 -4.69 -0.04 42.12
C SER A 234 -4.25 0.73 40.89
N VAL A 235 -4.69 0.36 39.68
CA VAL A 235 -4.23 0.98 38.40
C VAL A 235 -5.41 1.18 37.46
N PRO A 236 -5.80 2.43 37.19
CA PRO A 236 -6.87 2.72 36.23
C PRO A 236 -6.53 2.16 34.86
N PHE A 237 -7.52 1.52 34.21
CA PHE A 237 -7.39 0.95 32.86
C PHE A 237 -6.21 -0.03 32.67
N TYR A 238 -5.86 -0.78 33.73
CA TYR A 238 -4.73 -1.71 33.75
C TYR A 238 -4.69 -2.62 32.51
N GLY A 239 -5.81 -3.21 32.15
CA GLY A 239 -5.93 -4.10 30.99
C GLY A 239 -5.65 -3.39 29.66
N PHE A 240 -6.09 -2.14 29.50
CA PHE A 240 -5.82 -1.34 28.30
C PHE A 240 -4.32 -1.02 28.18
N VAL A 241 -3.72 -0.53 29.26
CA VAL A 241 -2.29 -0.17 29.32
C VAL A 241 -1.41 -1.37 28.96
N TRP A 242 -1.63 -2.50 29.62
CA TRP A 242 -0.82 -3.70 29.37
C TRP A 242 -1.17 -4.40 28.06
N GLY A 243 -2.42 -4.34 27.62
CA GLY A 243 -2.82 -4.84 26.31
C GLY A 243 -2.07 -4.15 25.18
N LEU A 244 -2.04 -2.81 25.17
CA LEU A 244 -1.30 -2.04 24.18
C LEU A 244 0.21 -2.18 24.29
N ARG A 245 0.77 -2.24 25.51
CA ARG A 245 2.20 -2.51 25.70
C ARG A 245 2.59 -3.88 25.17
N THR A 246 1.78 -4.90 25.43
CA THR A 246 2.00 -6.25 24.90
C THR A 246 1.98 -6.26 23.38
N LEU A 247 1.00 -5.60 22.75
CA LEU A 247 1.01 -5.43 21.30
C LEU A 247 2.23 -4.65 20.82
N GLY A 248 2.65 -3.61 21.55
CA GLY A 248 3.86 -2.85 21.23
C GLY A 248 5.12 -3.74 21.21
N PHE A 249 5.30 -4.63 22.20
CA PHE A 249 6.42 -5.58 22.21
C PHE A 249 6.32 -6.63 21.11
N VAL A 250 5.14 -7.19 20.86
CA VAL A 250 4.91 -8.14 19.75
C VAL A 250 5.23 -7.47 18.41
N ASN A 251 4.73 -6.25 18.19
CA ASN A 251 5.00 -5.49 16.98
C ASN A 251 6.49 -5.15 16.84
N LEU A 252 7.16 -4.76 17.93
CA LEU A 252 8.60 -4.51 17.93
C LEU A 252 9.38 -5.75 17.46
N PHE A 253 9.08 -6.92 18.02
CA PHE A 253 9.71 -8.17 17.60
C PHE A 253 9.49 -8.47 16.11
N LEU A 254 8.25 -8.37 15.64
CA LEU A 254 7.91 -8.62 14.23
C LEU A 254 8.58 -7.62 13.29
N LEU A 255 8.66 -6.35 13.68
CA LEU A 255 9.32 -5.30 12.89
C LEU A 255 10.84 -5.45 12.87
N ILE A 256 11.47 -5.97 13.96
CA ILE A 256 12.89 -6.34 13.95
C ILE A 256 13.12 -7.50 12.96
N VAL A 257 12.27 -8.52 12.95
CA VAL A 257 12.35 -9.61 11.96
C VAL A 257 12.22 -9.04 10.52
N ALA A 258 11.26 -8.14 10.31
CA ALA A 258 11.09 -7.48 9.02
C ALA A 258 12.34 -6.66 8.63
N LEU A 259 12.92 -5.89 9.53
CA LEU A 259 14.12 -5.08 9.29
C LEU A 259 15.34 -5.94 8.90
N VAL A 260 15.47 -7.13 9.51
CA VAL A 260 16.58 -8.06 9.22
C VAL A 260 16.38 -8.76 7.88
N LEU A 261 15.15 -9.15 7.56
CA LEU A 261 14.86 -10.04 6.42
C LEU A 261 14.36 -9.31 5.17
N ALA A 262 13.56 -8.24 5.30
CA ALA A 262 12.99 -7.51 4.16
C ALA A 262 14.02 -6.56 3.55
N LYS A 263 14.93 -7.10 2.74
CA LYS A 263 16.02 -6.36 2.09
C LYS A 263 15.70 -6.13 0.62
N GLU A 264 15.97 -4.93 0.15
CA GLU A 264 15.97 -4.60 -1.28
C GLU A 264 17.12 -5.33 -1.99
N ARG A 265 16.95 -5.55 -3.30
CA ARG A 265 17.95 -6.20 -4.14
C ARG A 265 18.55 -5.24 -5.17
N LEU A 266 17.75 -4.29 -5.66
CA LEU A 266 18.24 -3.32 -6.62
C LEU A 266 19.24 -2.35 -5.98
N PRO A 267 20.29 -1.95 -6.70
CA PRO A 267 21.29 -1.03 -6.18
C PRO A 267 20.69 0.36 -5.96
N HIS A 268 21.23 1.06 -4.97
CA HIS A 268 20.82 2.43 -4.66
C HIS A 268 21.17 3.39 -5.80
N LYS A 269 20.27 4.32 -6.12
CA LYS A 269 20.53 5.33 -7.15
C LYS A 269 21.65 6.28 -6.71
N LYS A 270 22.76 6.31 -7.45
CA LYS A 270 23.86 7.26 -7.21
C LYS A 270 23.40 8.70 -7.50
N LEU A 271 23.89 9.65 -6.72
CA LEU A 271 23.61 11.07 -6.93
C LEU A 271 24.29 11.55 -8.22
N ASN A 272 23.52 12.19 -9.10
CA ASN A 272 24.04 12.84 -10.29
C ASN A 272 24.85 14.10 -9.90
N GLU A 273 25.78 14.55 -10.75
CA GLU A 273 26.60 15.75 -10.49
C GLU A 273 25.74 17.00 -10.22
N ARG A 274 24.63 17.16 -10.95
CA ARG A 274 23.67 18.24 -10.72
C ARG A 274 23.03 18.19 -9.34
N GLU A 275 22.72 17.00 -8.85
CA GLU A 275 22.15 16.79 -7.51
C GLU A 275 23.20 17.02 -6.41
N ARG A 276 24.49 16.74 -6.67
CA ARG A 276 25.59 17.01 -5.74
C ARG A 276 25.85 18.50 -5.56
N ALA A 277 25.64 19.30 -6.61
CA ALA A 277 25.80 20.74 -6.58
C ALA A 277 24.73 21.48 -5.76
N ILE A 278 23.58 20.84 -5.47
CA ILE A 278 22.48 21.44 -4.70
C ILE A 278 22.76 21.27 -3.19
N PRO A 279 22.55 22.31 -2.36
CA PRO A 279 22.66 22.20 -0.90
C PRO A 279 21.81 21.03 -0.36
N THR A 280 22.37 20.28 0.59
CA THR A 280 21.77 19.01 1.08
C THR A 280 20.33 19.17 1.51
N TRP A 281 19.98 20.22 2.24
CA TRP A 281 18.60 20.45 2.71
C TRP A 281 17.62 20.71 1.54
N ARG A 282 18.01 21.51 0.52
CA ARG A 282 17.19 21.73 -0.69
C ARG A 282 17.03 20.45 -1.49
N ARG A 283 18.10 19.66 -1.62
CA ARG A 283 18.07 18.38 -2.28
C ARG A 283 17.10 17.42 -1.57
N VAL A 284 17.20 17.28 -0.26
CA VAL A 284 16.32 16.44 0.54
C VAL A 284 14.86 16.88 0.38
N PHE A 285 14.59 18.18 0.52
CA PHE A 285 13.24 18.73 0.36
C PHE A 285 12.70 18.50 -1.05
N ASN A 286 13.45 18.83 -2.09
CA ASN A 286 13.02 18.64 -3.48
C ASN A 286 12.79 17.16 -3.82
N THR A 287 13.70 16.27 -3.41
CA THR A 287 13.65 14.85 -3.79
C THR A 287 12.62 14.08 -3.01
N TYR A 288 12.52 14.28 -1.68
CA TYR A 288 11.70 13.45 -0.80
C TYR A 288 10.37 14.09 -0.37
N ILE A 289 10.13 15.36 -0.75
CA ILE A 289 8.85 16.03 -0.52
C ILE A 289 8.22 16.41 -1.85
N LEU A 290 8.85 17.29 -2.66
CA LEU A 290 8.23 17.79 -3.89
C LEU A 290 8.14 16.72 -5.00
N GLN A 291 9.18 15.87 -5.16
CA GLN A 291 9.22 14.82 -6.19
C GLN A 291 8.64 13.49 -5.70
N SER A 292 8.21 13.39 -4.44
CA SER A 292 7.60 12.18 -3.91
C SER A 292 6.24 11.90 -4.53
N PHE A 293 5.51 12.94 -4.87
CA PHE A 293 4.25 12.82 -5.59
C PHE A 293 4.50 12.72 -7.11
N ASP A 294 4.11 11.62 -7.71
CA ASP A 294 4.24 11.40 -9.16
C ASP A 294 3.11 12.06 -9.94
N ILE A 295 3.08 13.41 -9.96
CA ILE A 295 2.06 14.18 -10.68
C ILE A 295 2.09 13.88 -12.19
N PHE A 296 3.26 13.61 -12.75
CA PHE A 296 3.40 13.30 -14.16
C PHE A 296 2.92 11.89 -14.51
N GLY A 297 2.86 10.98 -13.54
CA GLY A 297 2.27 9.66 -13.68
C GLY A 297 0.80 9.73 -14.10
N PHE A 298 0.07 10.76 -13.68
CA PHE A 298 -1.33 10.97 -14.06
C PHE A 298 -1.55 11.37 -15.53
N LYS A 299 -0.50 11.75 -16.28
CA LYS A 299 -0.58 11.87 -17.73
C LYS A 299 -0.76 10.52 -18.44
N ASP A 300 -0.32 9.44 -17.79
CA ASP A 300 -0.60 8.09 -18.24
C ASP A 300 -1.99 7.66 -17.76
N LEU A 301 -2.96 7.69 -18.68
CA LEU A 301 -4.36 7.33 -18.36
C LEU A 301 -4.49 5.92 -17.78
N LYS A 302 -3.61 4.98 -18.13
CA LYS A 302 -3.61 3.63 -17.52
C LYS A 302 -3.41 3.72 -16.03
N TYR A 303 -2.42 4.53 -15.62
CA TYR A 303 -2.13 4.75 -14.20
C TYR A 303 -3.26 5.52 -13.51
N THR A 304 -3.82 6.55 -14.14
CA THR A 304 -4.92 7.33 -13.59
C THR A 304 -6.15 6.46 -13.30
N PHE A 305 -6.57 5.62 -14.26
CA PHE A 305 -7.69 4.70 -14.04
C PHE A 305 -7.35 3.59 -13.05
N CYS A 306 -6.10 3.14 -12.95
CA CYS A 306 -5.66 2.23 -11.90
C CYS A 306 -5.80 2.87 -10.52
N VAL A 307 -5.37 4.13 -10.34
CA VAL A 307 -5.53 4.89 -9.09
C VAL A 307 -7.00 5.06 -8.73
N MET A 308 -7.84 5.50 -9.68
CA MET A 308 -9.28 5.66 -9.44
C MET A 308 -9.95 4.34 -9.08
N GLY A 309 -9.59 3.26 -9.76
CA GLY A 309 -10.05 1.91 -9.43
C GLY A 309 -9.68 1.52 -8.01
N THR A 310 -8.45 1.81 -7.58
CA THR A 310 -8.01 1.56 -6.20
C THR A 310 -8.81 2.38 -5.20
N VAL A 311 -9.03 3.68 -5.45
CA VAL A 311 -9.83 4.56 -4.58
C VAL A 311 -11.24 4.00 -4.36
N PHE A 312 -11.95 3.66 -5.44
CA PHE A 312 -13.31 3.13 -5.31
C PHE A 312 -13.35 1.74 -4.69
N GLY A 313 -12.34 0.90 -4.95
CA GLY A 313 -12.23 -0.42 -4.32
C GLY A 313 -12.02 -0.31 -2.80
N GLU A 314 -11.11 0.57 -2.37
CA GLU A 314 -10.86 0.82 -0.94
C GLU A 314 -12.07 1.49 -0.26
N ILE A 315 -12.77 2.42 -0.92
CA ILE A 315 -14.03 3.01 -0.42
C ILE A 315 -15.06 1.90 -0.16
N SER A 316 -15.25 0.97 -1.12
CA SER A 316 -16.19 -0.14 -0.99
C SER A 316 -15.88 -0.99 0.24
N ILE A 317 -14.60 -1.37 0.41
CA ILE A 317 -14.18 -2.26 1.51
C ILE A 317 -14.24 -1.54 2.85
N ILE A 318 -13.68 -0.32 2.96
CA ILE A 318 -13.61 0.41 4.22
C ILE A 318 -15.02 0.77 4.70
N SER A 319 -15.88 1.27 3.80
CA SER A 319 -17.29 1.51 4.12
C SER A 319 -17.96 0.23 4.60
N GLY A 320 -17.75 -0.87 3.87
CA GLY A 320 -18.35 -2.17 4.18
C GLY A 320 -17.96 -2.70 5.55
N ILE A 321 -16.67 -2.66 5.89
CA ILE A 321 -16.18 -3.18 7.18
C ILE A 321 -16.57 -2.27 8.35
N THR A 322 -16.50 -0.96 8.18
CA THR A 322 -16.73 0.01 9.26
C THR A 322 -18.12 -0.09 9.86
N TYR A 323 -19.16 -0.17 9.02
CA TYR A 323 -20.53 -0.20 9.49
C TYR A 323 -21.16 -1.60 9.55
N PHE A 324 -20.39 -2.66 9.25
CA PHE A 324 -20.90 -4.03 9.19
C PHE A 324 -21.40 -4.54 10.54
N THR A 325 -20.67 -4.25 11.63
CA THR A 325 -21.10 -4.60 12.99
C THR A 325 -22.38 -3.86 13.40
N SER A 326 -22.48 -2.58 13.06
CA SER A 326 -23.67 -1.77 13.31
C SER A 326 -24.90 -2.30 12.52
N TYR A 327 -24.69 -2.68 11.26
CA TYR A 327 -25.69 -3.35 10.44
C TYR A 327 -26.17 -4.67 11.09
N ALA A 328 -25.23 -5.52 11.50
CA ALA A 328 -25.54 -6.82 12.11
C ALA A 328 -26.34 -6.67 13.43
N MET A 329 -25.98 -5.70 14.27
CA MET A 329 -26.74 -5.38 15.49
C MET A 329 -28.14 -4.87 15.16
N LYS A 330 -28.31 -4.07 14.09
CA LYS A 330 -29.63 -3.62 13.62
C LYS A 330 -30.50 -4.80 13.16
N GLN A 331 -29.90 -5.86 12.60
CA GLN A 331 -30.56 -7.10 12.24
C GLN A 331 -30.85 -8.04 13.44
N GLY A 332 -30.54 -7.58 14.66
CA GLY A 332 -30.87 -8.32 15.90
C GLY A 332 -29.75 -9.24 16.40
N LEU A 333 -28.56 -9.19 15.86
CA LEU A 333 -27.42 -9.95 16.39
C LEU A 333 -26.92 -9.33 17.69
N SER A 334 -26.42 -10.19 18.59
CA SER A 334 -25.72 -9.74 19.77
C SER A 334 -24.43 -8.98 19.41
N GLN A 335 -23.98 -8.10 20.28
CA GLN A 335 -22.72 -7.39 20.10
C GLN A 335 -21.53 -8.37 19.94
N SER A 336 -21.52 -9.46 20.72
CA SER A 336 -20.51 -10.50 20.64
C SER A 336 -20.48 -11.18 19.28
N ASP A 337 -21.63 -11.58 18.75
CA ASP A 337 -21.74 -12.18 17.42
C ASP A 337 -21.31 -11.20 16.33
N SER A 338 -21.68 -9.92 16.44
CA SER A 338 -21.32 -8.89 15.47
C SER A 338 -19.80 -8.67 15.37
N TYR A 339 -19.07 -8.80 16.49
CA TYR A 339 -17.60 -8.78 16.47
C TYR A 339 -17.00 -10.06 15.92
N LEU A 340 -17.63 -11.21 16.13
CA LEU A 340 -17.19 -12.47 15.52
C LEU A 340 -17.29 -12.42 13.99
N LEU A 341 -18.25 -11.68 13.41
CA LEU A 341 -18.35 -11.49 11.96
C LEU A 341 -17.07 -10.85 11.39
N ILE A 342 -16.51 -9.81 12.04
CA ILE A 342 -15.25 -9.17 11.60
C ILE A 342 -14.07 -10.15 11.72
N MET A 343 -14.07 -10.97 12.75
CA MET A 343 -13.04 -12.03 12.89
C MET A 343 -13.14 -13.03 11.74
N VAL A 344 -14.34 -13.44 11.34
CA VAL A 344 -14.57 -14.32 10.18
C VAL A 344 -14.13 -13.66 8.87
N VAL A 345 -14.42 -12.36 8.68
CA VAL A 345 -13.92 -11.57 7.53
C VAL A 345 -12.38 -11.65 7.45
N ASN A 346 -11.68 -11.41 8.55
CA ASN A 346 -10.22 -11.46 8.57
C ASN A 346 -9.69 -12.87 8.36
N LEU A 347 -10.30 -13.89 8.97
CA LEU A 347 -9.91 -15.30 8.81
C LEU A 347 -10.07 -15.76 7.36
N ALA A 348 -11.22 -15.48 6.75
CA ALA A 348 -11.48 -15.76 5.33
C ALA A 348 -10.60 -14.92 4.39
N GLY A 349 -10.14 -13.76 4.82
CA GLY A 349 -9.17 -12.93 4.11
C GLY A 349 -7.81 -13.60 3.96
N ILE A 350 -7.45 -14.59 4.78
CA ILE A 350 -6.19 -15.35 4.63
C ILE A 350 -6.16 -16.08 3.27
N PRO A 351 -7.03 -17.05 3.01
CA PRO A 351 -7.10 -17.70 1.68
C PRO A 351 -7.50 -16.70 0.59
N GLY A 352 -8.30 -15.67 0.92
CA GLY A 352 -8.72 -14.61 0.00
C GLY A 352 -7.57 -13.76 -0.54
N ARG A 353 -6.49 -13.58 0.19
CA ARG A 353 -5.27 -12.93 -0.31
C ARG A 353 -4.44 -13.90 -1.15
N TRP A 354 -4.18 -15.09 -0.62
CA TRP A 354 -3.26 -16.04 -1.22
C TRP A 354 -3.76 -16.62 -2.54
N LEU A 355 -4.98 -17.19 -2.59
CA LEU A 355 -5.49 -17.86 -3.79
C LEU A 355 -5.62 -16.91 -5.01
N PRO A 356 -6.29 -15.74 -4.90
CA PRO A 356 -6.36 -14.83 -6.03
C PRO A 356 -4.99 -14.24 -6.41
N GLY A 357 -4.07 -14.05 -5.45
CA GLY A 357 -2.69 -13.68 -5.75
C GLY A 357 -1.98 -14.69 -6.64
N PHE A 358 -2.12 -15.98 -6.32
CA PHE A 358 -1.61 -17.07 -7.15
C PHE A 358 -2.28 -17.12 -8.54
N PHE A 359 -3.60 -17.02 -8.60
CA PHE A 359 -4.32 -16.99 -9.86
C PHE A 359 -4.01 -15.75 -10.70
N SER A 360 -3.66 -14.63 -10.09
CA SER A 360 -3.29 -13.41 -10.81
C SER A 360 -2.00 -13.59 -11.66
N ASP A 361 -1.08 -14.41 -11.20
CA ASP A 361 0.13 -14.74 -11.95
C ASP A 361 -0.13 -15.71 -13.14
N ILE A 362 -1.27 -16.44 -13.12
CA ILE A 362 -1.67 -17.36 -14.18
C ILE A 362 -2.60 -16.68 -15.20
N PHE A 363 -3.62 -16.01 -14.74
CA PHE A 363 -4.70 -15.45 -15.58
C PHE A 363 -4.53 -13.97 -15.91
N GLY A 364 -3.51 -13.32 -15.33
CA GLY A 364 -3.25 -11.89 -15.45
C GLY A 364 -3.85 -11.09 -14.29
N ARG A 365 -3.09 -10.12 -13.83
CA ARG A 365 -3.34 -9.38 -12.58
C ARG A 365 -4.59 -8.54 -12.63
N PHE A 366 -4.77 -7.79 -13.73
CA PHE A 366 -5.96 -6.98 -13.96
C PHE A 366 -7.22 -7.83 -14.14
N ASN A 367 -7.11 -9.00 -14.77
CA ASN A 367 -8.26 -9.90 -14.93
C ASN A 367 -8.78 -10.38 -13.58
N VAL A 368 -7.88 -10.86 -12.71
CA VAL A 368 -8.27 -11.34 -11.39
C VAL A 368 -8.79 -10.19 -10.52
N ALA A 369 -8.18 -8.98 -10.58
CA ALA A 369 -8.68 -7.79 -9.89
C ALA A 369 -10.12 -7.47 -10.32
N MET A 370 -10.40 -7.43 -11.62
CA MET A 370 -11.76 -7.17 -12.12
C MET A 370 -12.76 -8.24 -11.69
N ILE A 371 -12.39 -9.53 -11.81
CA ILE A 371 -13.26 -10.65 -11.43
C ILE A 371 -13.61 -10.57 -9.94
N THR A 372 -12.63 -10.31 -9.07
CA THR A 372 -12.87 -10.23 -7.62
C THR A 372 -13.69 -9.00 -7.21
N LEU A 373 -13.50 -7.85 -7.89
CA LEU A 373 -14.31 -6.66 -7.67
C LEU A 373 -15.76 -6.84 -8.14
N VAL A 374 -15.95 -7.42 -9.32
CA VAL A 374 -17.29 -7.76 -9.83
C VAL A 374 -17.98 -8.78 -8.92
N PHE A 375 -17.24 -9.81 -8.49
CA PHE A 375 -17.77 -10.81 -7.58
C PHE A 375 -18.18 -10.19 -6.23
N LEU A 376 -17.35 -9.28 -5.66
CA LEU A 376 -17.70 -8.53 -4.46
C LEU A 376 -19.00 -7.72 -4.64
N GLY A 377 -19.14 -7.02 -5.76
CA GLY A 377 -20.38 -6.29 -6.09
C GLY A 377 -21.58 -7.21 -6.20
N ILE A 378 -21.44 -8.34 -6.91
CA ILE A 378 -22.53 -9.33 -7.06
C ILE A 378 -22.97 -9.89 -5.70
N ILE A 379 -22.07 -10.36 -4.85
CA ILE A 379 -22.44 -10.92 -3.54
C ILE A 379 -23.07 -9.85 -2.64
N THR A 380 -22.68 -8.60 -2.78
CA THR A 380 -23.30 -7.48 -2.06
C THR A 380 -24.75 -7.29 -2.47
N PHE A 381 -25.08 -7.33 -3.76
CA PHE A 381 -26.46 -7.18 -4.23
C PHE A 381 -27.32 -8.44 -4.12
N VAL A 382 -26.72 -9.62 -4.31
CA VAL A 382 -27.48 -10.89 -4.37
C VAL A 382 -27.62 -11.53 -3.00
N MET A 383 -26.65 -11.33 -2.11
CA MET A 383 -26.65 -12.00 -0.80
C MET A 383 -26.83 -11.02 0.36
N TRP A 384 -26.07 -9.92 0.38
CA TRP A 384 -26.12 -8.98 1.49
C TRP A 384 -27.44 -8.21 1.52
N LEU A 385 -27.81 -7.58 0.42
CA LEU A 385 -28.99 -6.72 0.36
C LEU A 385 -30.30 -7.47 0.66
N PRO A 386 -30.63 -8.64 0.03
CA PRO A 386 -31.91 -9.29 0.23
C PRO A 386 -31.94 -10.29 1.39
N PHE A 387 -30.82 -10.93 1.73
CA PHE A 387 -30.85 -12.12 2.57
C PHE A 387 -30.05 -12.02 3.87
N ALA A 388 -29.19 -11.01 4.04
CA ALA A 388 -28.34 -10.93 5.24
C ALA A 388 -29.08 -10.40 6.48
N THR A 389 -30.24 -10.98 6.77
CA THR A 389 -31.08 -10.65 7.92
C THR A 389 -30.96 -11.68 9.05
N THR A 390 -30.47 -12.88 8.75
CA THR A 390 -30.32 -13.96 9.73
C THR A 390 -28.86 -14.16 10.12
N ARG A 391 -28.64 -14.67 11.34
CA ARG A 391 -27.28 -14.96 11.85
C ARG A 391 -26.49 -15.86 10.90
N ALA A 392 -27.09 -16.94 10.40
CA ALA A 392 -26.40 -17.88 9.51
C ALA A 392 -25.93 -17.22 8.19
N VAL A 393 -26.82 -16.43 7.57
CA VAL A 393 -26.48 -15.73 6.31
C VAL A 393 -25.43 -14.66 6.54
N LEU A 394 -25.46 -13.93 7.65
CA LEU A 394 -24.44 -12.93 8.00
C LEU A 394 -23.06 -13.57 8.18
N PHE A 395 -22.96 -14.72 8.84
CA PHE A 395 -21.69 -15.45 8.96
C PHE A 395 -21.20 -15.99 7.61
N ALA A 396 -22.09 -16.55 6.78
CA ALA A 396 -21.74 -17.01 5.44
C ALA A 396 -21.29 -15.84 4.54
N PHE A 397 -22.02 -14.73 4.57
CA PHE A 397 -21.65 -13.51 3.87
C PHE A 397 -20.29 -12.99 4.34
N SER A 398 -20.04 -12.93 5.65
CA SER A 398 -18.75 -12.49 6.21
C SER A 398 -17.58 -13.30 5.68
N ALA A 399 -17.74 -14.62 5.53
CA ALA A 399 -16.70 -15.49 4.98
C ALA A 399 -16.43 -15.17 3.50
N ILE A 400 -17.48 -15.05 2.68
CA ILE A 400 -17.35 -14.75 1.24
C ILE A 400 -16.84 -13.32 1.03
N TYR A 401 -17.36 -12.37 1.80
CA TYR A 401 -16.90 -10.96 1.77
C TYR A 401 -15.43 -10.84 2.18
N GLY A 402 -15.02 -11.55 3.24
CA GLY A 402 -13.64 -11.59 3.71
C GLY A 402 -12.68 -12.16 2.68
N PHE A 403 -13.09 -13.22 1.99
CA PHE A 403 -12.34 -13.78 0.87
C PHE A 403 -12.15 -12.74 -0.25
N SER A 404 -13.22 -12.07 -0.66
CA SER A 404 -13.19 -11.09 -1.75
C SER A 404 -12.40 -9.83 -1.39
N SER A 405 -12.63 -9.25 -0.20
CA SER A 405 -11.90 -8.08 0.28
C SER A 405 -10.42 -8.35 0.50
N GLY A 406 -10.07 -9.55 1.01
CA GLY A 406 -8.68 -10.00 1.11
C GLY A 406 -7.98 -10.00 -0.24
N SER A 407 -8.63 -10.51 -1.29
CA SER A 407 -8.13 -10.49 -2.66
C SER A 407 -7.78 -9.07 -3.12
N ILE A 408 -8.67 -8.12 -2.90
CA ILE A 408 -8.52 -6.73 -3.34
C ILE A 408 -7.28 -6.11 -2.68
N PHE A 409 -7.11 -6.22 -1.38
CA PHE A 409 -5.92 -5.70 -0.67
C PHE A 409 -4.59 -6.26 -1.18
N SER A 410 -4.57 -7.48 -1.72
CA SER A 410 -3.35 -8.10 -2.24
C SER A 410 -3.09 -7.79 -3.71
N ILE A 411 -4.13 -7.67 -4.55
CA ILE A 411 -3.99 -7.57 -6.00
C ILE A 411 -3.86 -6.12 -6.49
N LEU A 412 -4.54 -5.14 -5.85
CA LEU A 412 -4.47 -3.75 -6.31
C LEU A 412 -3.04 -3.20 -6.36
N PRO A 413 -2.18 -3.42 -5.34
CA PRO A 413 -0.76 -3.06 -5.44
C PRO A 413 -0.03 -3.75 -6.60
N VAL A 414 -0.35 -5.01 -6.88
CA VAL A 414 0.28 -5.78 -7.94
C VAL A 414 -0.11 -5.24 -9.33
N CYS A 415 -1.36 -4.77 -9.50
CA CYS A 415 -1.79 -4.09 -10.73
C CYS A 415 -1.01 -2.79 -10.97
N CYS A 416 -0.81 -1.98 -9.93
CA CYS A 416 0.05 -0.79 -10.00
C CYS A 416 1.48 -1.16 -10.41
N GLY A 417 2.03 -2.25 -9.83
CA GLY A 417 3.35 -2.77 -10.18
C GLY A 417 3.45 -3.28 -11.62
N GLN A 418 2.34 -3.79 -12.20
CA GLN A 418 2.29 -4.28 -13.58
C GLN A 418 2.49 -3.16 -14.61
N ILE A 419 1.95 -1.97 -14.35
CA ILE A 419 2.02 -0.80 -15.23
C ILE A 419 3.14 0.18 -14.85
N SER A 420 3.99 -0.18 -13.89
CA SER A 420 5.08 0.63 -13.38
C SER A 420 6.42 -0.07 -13.58
N LYS A 421 7.48 0.70 -13.84
CA LYS A 421 8.84 0.16 -13.78
C LYS A 421 9.17 -0.23 -12.33
N THR A 422 9.90 -1.33 -12.15
CA THR A 422 10.27 -1.82 -10.81
C THR A 422 11.06 -0.79 -10.01
N GLU A 423 11.92 0.00 -10.67
CA GLU A 423 12.73 1.06 -10.07
C GLU A 423 11.94 2.31 -9.60
N GLU A 424 10.68 2.47 -10.01
CA GLU A 424 9.80 3.61 -9.70
C GLU A 424 8.52 3.15 -9.00
N PHE A 425 8.45 1.86 -8.69
CA PHE A 425 7.23 1.27 -8.14
C PHE A 425 6.87 1.84 -6.78
N GLY A 426 7.86 2.06 -5.90
CA GLY A 426 7.64 2.63 -4.58
C GLY A 426 7.00 4.02 -4.66
N ARG A 427 7.50 4.90 -5.54
CA ARG A 427 6.94 6.24 -5.77
C ARG A 427 5.52 6.19 -6.33
N ARG A 428 5.26 5.38 -7.36
CA ARG A 428 3.93 5.24 -7.95
C ARG A 428 2.92 4.63 -7.00
N TYR A 429 3.31 3.60 -6.28
CA TYR A 429 2.49 2.97 -5.25
C TYR A 429 2.12 3.97 -4.14
N SER A 430 3.11 4.69 -3.61
CA SER A 430 2.88 5.66 -2.55
C SER A 430 2.02 6.85 -3.00
N THR A 431 2.19 7.31 -4.25
CA THR A 431 1.33 8.34 -4.85
C THR A 431 -0.12 7.84 -4.97
N MET A 432 -0.32 6.60 -5.41
CA MET A 432 -1.65 5.97 -5.48
C MET A 432 -2.32 5.95 -4.09
N TYR A 433 -1.62 5.48 -3.06
CA TYR A 433 -2.18 5.41 -1.71
C TYR A 433 -2.34 6.77 -1.04
N PHE A 434 -1.55 7.78 -1.41
CA PHE A 434 -1.79 9.15 -1.01
C PHE A 434 -3.14 9.68 -1.52
N VAL A 435 -3.51 9.35 -2.77
CA VAL A 435 -4.84 9.70 -3.30
C VAL A 435 -5.95 8.87 -2.61
N VAL A 436 -5.70 7.59 -2.37
CA VAL A 436 -6.60 6.71 -1.61
C VAL A 436 -6.88 7.28 -0.21
N ALA A 437 -5.90 7.90 0.46
CA ALA A 437 -6.09 8.51 1.78
C ALA A 437 -7.25 9.51 1.80
N PHE A 438 -7.36 10.36 0.80
CA PHE A 438 -8.48 11.32 0.70
C PHE A 438 -9.80 10.61 0.42
N GLY A 439 -9.79 9.57 -0.44
CA GLY A 439 -10.97 8.74 -0.69
C GLY A 439 -11.50 8.09 0.59
N THR A 440 -10.61 7.50 1.38
CA THR A 440 -10.97 6.81 2.63
C THR A 440 -11.38 7.78 3.74
N LEU A 441 -10.78 8.98 3.80
CA LEU A 441 -11.16 10.02 4.75
C LEU A 441 -12.63 10.44 4.60
N VAL A 442 -13.11 10.55 3.36
CA VAL A 442 -14.49 10.94 3.07
C VAL A 442 -15.46 9.75 3.02
N ALA A 443 -14.96 8.54 2.82
CA ALA A 443 -15.76 7.32 2.67
C ALA A 443 -16.63 7.05 3.91
N VAL A 444 -16.05 7.12 5.10
CA VAL A 444 -16.74 6.82 6.37
C VAL A 444 -17.83 7.87 6.67
N PRO A 445 -17.57 9.19 6.63
CA PRO A 445 -18.60 10.21 6.78
C PRO A 445 -19.73 10.13 5.74
N ILE A 446 -19.40 9.91 4.46
CA ILE A 446 -20.40 9.76 3.40
C ILE A 446 -21.29 8.54 3.68
N THR A 447 -20.70 7.42 4.05
CA THR A 447 -21.44 6.20 4.40
C THR A 447 -22.33 6.43 5.62
N GLY A 448 -21.86 7.11 6.65
CA GLY A 448 -22.64 7.50 7.81
C GLY A 448 -23.83 8.40 7.47
N ALA A 449 -23.63 9.36 6.57
CA ALA A 449 -24.69 10.24 6.07
C ALA A 449 -25.75 9.47 5.24
N ILE A 450 -25.34 8.47 4.46
CA ILE A 450 -26.24 7.56 3.72
C ILE A 450 -27.10 6.74 4.68
N ILE A 451 -26.52 6.20 5.75
CA ILE A 451 -27.26 5.45 6.78
C ILE A 451 -28.27 6.38 7.50
N GLY A 452 -27.90 7.64 7.69
CA GLY A 452 -28.70 8.66 8.36
C GLY A 452 -28.74 8.52 9.89
N PRO A 453 -29.19 9.58 10.59
CA PRO A 453 -29.18 9.64 12.05
C PRO A 453 -30.12 8.62 12.70
N GLU A 454 -31.23 8.29 12.04
CA GLU A 454 -32.23 7.34 12.54
C GLU A 454 -31.77 5.88 12.47
N LYS A 455 -30.67 5.60 11.76
CA LYS A 455 -30.16 4.24 11.51
C LYS A 455 -31.29 3.28 11.07
N SER A 456 -32.11 3.75 10.11
CA SER A 456 -33.26 2.99 9.60
C SER A 456 -32.82 1.80 8.75
N PHE A 457 -33.70 0.81 8.58
CA PHE A 457 -33.43 -0.32 7.66
C PHE A 457 -33.16 0.19 6.24
N LYS A 458 -33.96 1.16 5.73
CA LYS A 458 -33.73 1.79 4.42
C LYS A 458 -32.37 2.47 4.32
N GLY A 459 -31.90 3.14 5.38
CA GLY A 459 -30.57 3.74 5.43
C GLY A 459 -29.47 2.69 5.29
N TYR A 460 -29.64 1.56 5.95
CA TYR A 460 -28.71 0.42 5.80
C TYR A 460 -28.79 -0.24 4.42
N ASP A 461 -29.96 -0.32 3.79
CA ASP A 461 -30.08 -0.81 2.40
C ASP A 461 -29.31 0.11 1.43
N HIS A 462 -29.47 1.44 1.57
CA HIS A 462 -28.71 2.40 0.78
C HIS A 462 -27.19 2.29 0.99
N TYR A 463 -26.75 2.02 2.22
CA TYR A 463 -25.36 1.75 2.54
C TYR A 463 -24.84 0.49 1.82
N VAL A 464 -25.59 -0.60 1.82
CA VAL A 464 -25.22 -1.82 1.09
C VAL A 464 -25.13 -1.55 -0.42
N ILE A 465 -26.09 -0.80 -0.97
CA ILE A 465 -26.08 -0.36 -2.38
C ILE A 465 -24.83 0.47 -2.67
N TRP A 466 -24.46 1.42 -1.79
CA TRP A 466 -23.25 2.23 -1.92
C TRP A 466 -21.98 1.36 -2.02
N CYS A 467 -21.82 0.36 -1.14
CA CYS A 467 -20.69 -0.56 -1.19
C CYS A 467 -20.65 -1.37 -2.50
N GLY A 468 -21.78 -1.86 -2.98
CA GLY A 468 -21.87 -2.62 -4.23
C GLY A 468 -21.56 -1.77 -5.47
N VAL A 469 -22.13 -0.56 -5.54
CA VAL A 469 -21.91 0.38 -6.65
C VAL A 469 -20.44 0.79 -6.73
N THR A 470 -19.82 1.16 -5.61
CA THR A 470 -18.40 1.55 -5.60
C THR A 470 -17.48 0.40 -6.00
N SER A 471 -17.82 -0.85 -5.66
CA SER A 471 -17.09 -2.03 -6.14
C SER A 471 -17.18 -2.19 -7.67
N PHE A 472 -18.36 -2.02 -8.28
CA PHE A 472 -18.51 -2.07 -9.74
C PHE A 472 -17.79 -0.91 -10.44
N VAL A 473 -17.86 0.31 -9.90
CA VAL A 473 -17.11 1.46 -10.43
C VAL A 473 -15.61 1.17 -10.43
N SER A 474 -15.10 0.57 -9.35
CA SER A 474 -13.70 0.11 -9.27
C SER A 474 -13.38 -0.88 -10.39
N ALA A 475 -14.21 -1.89 -10.59
CA ALA A 475 -14.02 -2.89 -11.65
C ALA A 475 -13.99 -2.25 -13.06
N ILE A 476 -14.87 -1.29 -13.32
CA ILE A 476 -14.91 -0.52 -14.59
C ILE A 476 -13.60 0.27 -14.77
N CYS A 477 -13.11 0.94 -13.74
CA CYS A 477 -11.85 1.68 -13.81
C CYS A 477 -10.67 0.74 -14.13
N TYR A 478 -10.59 -0.44 -13.51
CA TYR A 478 -9.58 -1.45 -13.83
C TYR A 478 -9.72 -2.00 -15.25
N MET A 479 -10.94 -2.17 -15.75
CA MET A 479 -11.21 -2.57 -17.13
C MET A 479 -10.70 -1.51 -18.12
N ILE A 480 -10.97 -0.24 -17.86
CA ILE A 480 -10.47 0.88 -18.68
C ILE A 480 -8.93 0.91 -18.64
N SER A 481 -8.32 0.82 -17.45
CA SER A 481 -6.87 0.80 -17.28
C SER A 481 -6.22 -0.33 -18.10
N LYS A 482 -6.78 -1.55 -18.02
CA LYS A 482 -6.32 -2.69 -18.82
C LYS A 482 -6.49 -2.45 -20.31
N THR A 483 -7.64 -1.96 -20.74
CA THR A 483 -7.94 -1.71 -22.16
C THR A 483 -6.97 -0.68 -22.77
N LEU A 484 -6.62 0.35 -22.01
CA LEU A 484 -5.61 1.34 -22.40
C LEU A 484 -4.20 0.77 -22.48
N ALA A 485 -3.92 -0.29 -21.70
CA ALA A 485 -2.58 -0.92 -21.66
C ALA A 485 -2.39 -1.93 -22.81
N VAL A 486 -3.38 -2.78 -23.09
CA VAL A 486 -3.24 -3.94 -24.00
C VAL A 486 -4.38 -4.08 -25.02
N GLY A 487 -5.31 -3.12 -25.09
CA GLY A 487 -6.49 -3.18 -25.94
C GLY A 487 -7.59 -4.09 -25.40
N PHE A 488 -8.68 -4.24 -26.17
CA PHE A 488 -9.86 -5.04 -25.80
C PHE A 488 -9.64 -6.56 -25.77
N ASN A 489 -8.42 -7.01 -25.99
CA ASN A 489 -8.13 -8.44 -26.01
C ASN A 489 -8.18 -9.05 -24.60
N MET A 490 -8.75 -10.27 -24.50
CA MET A 490 -8.69 -11.12 -23.29
C MET A 490 -7.24 -11.63 -23.00
N LYS A 491 -6.24 -10.87 -23.45
CA LYS A 491 -4.85 -11.19 -23.16
C LYS A 491 -4.61 -11.17 -21.65
N ARG A 492 -3.79 -12.08 -21.22
CA ARG A 492 -3.27 -12.13 -19.84
C ARG A 492 -2.45 -10.87 -19.60
N PHE A 493 -2.91 -9.98 -18.72
CA PHE A 493 -2.23 -8.74 -18.34
C PHE A 493 -2.35 -8.46 -16.85
#